data_059c9688b0a6ee3605d40261ae363489
#
_entry.id   059c9688b0a6ee3605d40261ae363489
#
_cell.length_a   1.000
_cell.length_b   1.000
_cell.length_c   1.000
_cell.angle_alpha   90.00
_cell.angle_beta   90.00
_cell.angle_gamma   90.00
#
_symmetry.space_group_name_H-M   'P 1'
#
loop_
_entity.id
_entity.type
_entity.pdbx_description
1 polymer ?
#
loop_
_entity_poly.entity_id
_entity_poly.type
_entity_poly.pdbx_seq_one_letter_code
_entity_poly.pdbx_strand_id
1 'polypeptide(L)'
;MSVYDLAQRSGVDEKLVNAIEKGEVLPALGVLTKISRALGQRLGTFMDDQYKPDPIVTRAAEVAAANVTGEGVNTLGYSSYSLALGKPDRHMDPFRIEFAANGVDEVSSHEGEELIICIAGEVELTYGNEKSVLKAGDTAYYNSVVRHGLRALNGQPASIYGVVFMPF
;
A
#
# COMPACT_ATOMS: atom_id res chain seq x y z
N MET A 1 23.69 10.41 5.37
CA MET A 1 23.16 11.59 6.05
C MET A 1 23.61 11.52 7.50
N SER A 2 24.13 12.62 8.07
CA SER A 2 24.52 12.64 9.48
C SER A 2 23.30 12.84 10.38
N VAL A 3 23.45 12.56 11.69
CA VAL A 3 22.41 12.86 12.70
C VAL A 3 22.03 14.34 12.69
N TYR A 4 23.03 15.21 12.56
CA TYR A 4 22.82 16.65 12.43
C TYR A 4 21.95 17.00 11.22
N ASP A 5 22.29 16.45 10.03
CA ASP A 5 21.50 16.71 8.81
C ASP A 5 20.06 16.22 8.94
N LEU A 6 19.87 15.05 9.56
CA LEU A 6 18.55 14.49 9.80
C LEU A 6 17.74 15.35 10.76
N ALA A 7 18.36 15.79 11.85
CA ALA A 7 17.74 16.69 12.83
C ALA A 7 17.27 17.99 12.17
N GLN A 8 18.14 18.62 11.36
CA GLN A 8 17.81 19.86 10.64
C GLN A 8 16.65 19.66 9.64
N ARG A 9 16.65 18.57 8.87
CA ARG A 9 15.62 18.30 7.86
C ARG A 9 14.29 17.90 8.45
N SER A 10 14.31 17.12 9.54
CA SER A 10 13.09 16.62 10.18
C SER A 10 12.46 17.62 11.17
N GLY A 11 13.24 18.61 11.63
CA GLY A 11 12.84 19.48 12.72
C GLY A 11 12.71 18.76 14.07
N VAL A 12 13.40 17.62 14.22
CA VAL A 12 13.50 16.86 15.47
C VAL A 12 14.80 17.22 16.18
N ASP A 13 14.78 17.34 17.49
CA ASP A 13 15.97 17.65 18.29
C ASP A 13 17.08 16.61 18.05
N GLU A 14 18.31 17.07 17.86
CA GLU A 14 19.46 16.22 17.54
C GLU A 14 19.76 15.16 18.62
N LYS A 15 19.56 15.53 19.90
CA LYS A 15 19.76 14.60 21.02
C LYS A 15 18.71 13.49 20.97
N LEU A 16 17.46 13.84 20.57
CA LEU A 16 16.40 12.85 20.43
C LEU A 16 16.70 11.91 19.27
N VAL A 17 17.16 12.41 18.12
CA VAL A 17 17.57 11.56 16.97
C VAL A 17 18.69 10.60 17.39
N ASN A 18 19.70 11.10 18.12
CA ASN A 18 20.79 10.29 18.63
C ASN A 18 20.33 9.19 19.60
N ALA A 19 19.40 9.52 20.51
CA ALA A 19 18.86 8.56 21.47
C ALA A 19 18.02 7.46 20.77
N ILE A 20 17.29 7.83 19.70
CA ILE A 20 16.54 6.89 18.87
C ILE A 20 17.49 5.92 18.16
N GLU A 21 18.55 6.44 17.50
CA GLU A 21 19.54 5.61 16.80
C GLU A 21 20.28 4.63 17.71
N LYS A 22 20.49 5.02 18.97
CA LYS A 22 21.08 4.14 19.98
C LYS A 22 20.10 3.16 20.62
N GLY A 23 18.80 3.25 20.29
CA GLY A 23 17.76 2.43 20.91
C GLY A 23 17.45 2.79 22.37
N GLU A 24 17.86 3.97 22.82
CA GLU A 24 17.65 4.46 24.19
C GLU A 24 16.21 4.98 24.39
N VAL A 25 15.54 5.39 23.31
CA VAL A 25 14.19 5.95 23.31
C VAL A 25 13.39 5.42 22.14
N LEU A 26 12.16 4.99 22.41
CA LEU A 26 11.17 4.69 21.37
C LEU A 26 10.49 6.00 20.94
N PRO A 27 10.59 6.37 19.66
CA PRO A 27 10.00 7.62 19.18
C PRO A 27 8.47 7.55 19.14
N ALA A 28 7.82 8.66 19.47
CA ALA A 28 6.39 8.82 19.22
C ALA A 28 6.10 8.83 17.71
N LEU A 29 4.87 8.44 17.31
CA LEU A 29 4.46 8.34 15.90
C LEU A 29 4.70 9.65 15.13
N GLY A 30 4.44 10.82 15.74
CA GLY A 30 4.70 12.11 15.13
C GLY A 30 6.19 12.39 14.86
N VAL A 31 7.09 11.86 15.71
CA VAL A 31 8.54 11.95 15.51
C VAL A 31 8.96 11.03 14.35
N LEU A 32 8.45 9.79 14.32
CA LEU A 32 8.69 8.87 13.21
C LEU A 32 8.22 9.44 11.87
N THR A 33 7.05 10.07 11.85
CA THR A 33 6.52 10.73 10.64
C THR A 33 7.45 11.84 10.13
N LYS A 34 8.02 12.64 11.03
CA LYS A 34 8.97 13.71 10.65
C LYS A 34 10.29 13.12 10.12
N ILE A 35 10.81 12.11 10.80
CA ILE A 35 12.04 11.43 10.40
C ILE A 35 11.84 10.72 9.05
N SER A 36 10.75 10.00 8.85
CA SER A 36 10.47 9.29 7.62
C SER A 36 10.40 10.24 6.41
N ARG A 37 9.74 11.39 6.56
CA ARG A 37 9.69 12.43 5.53
C ARG A 37 11.08 12.98 5.21
N ALA A 38 11.88 13.28 6.23
CA ALA A 38 13.22 13.80 6.04
C ALA A 38 14.17 12.81 5.34
N LEU A 39 13.91 11.51 5.49
CA LEU A 39 14.62 10.41 4.83
C LEU A 39 14.03 10.06 3.45
N GLY A 40 12.89 10.64 3.06
CA GLY A 40 12.17 10.22 1.86
C GLY A 40 11.64 8.79 1.96
N GLN A 41 11.29 8.36 3.18
CA GLN A 41 10.80 7.02 3.47
C GLN A 41 9.36 7.07 3.98
N ARG A 42 8.61 6.01 3.76
CA ARG A 42 7.27 5.88 4.33
C ARG A 42 7.33 5.58 5.82
N LEU A 43 6.33 6.04 6.56
CA LEU A 43 6.21 5.72 7.99
C LEU A 43 6.20 4.19 8.23
N GLY A 44 5.52 3.43 7.39
CA GLY A 44 5.46 1.96 7.44
C GLY A 44 6.83 1.29 7.38
N THR A 45 7.83 1.92 6.75
CA THR A 45 9.23 1.44 6.71
C THR A 45 9.83 1.23 8.11
N PHE A 46 9.44 2.09 9.06
CA PHE A 46 9.95 2.04 10.43
C PHE A 46 9.09 1.19 11.38
N MET A 47 7.94 0.72 10.90
CA MET A 47 7.00 -0.09 11.68
C MET A 47 7.00 -1.56 11.24
N ASP A 48 7.62 -1.88 10.10
CA ASP A 48 7.76 -3.24 9.59
C ASP A 48 9.09 -3.82 10.09
N ASP A 49 9.03 -4.66 11.10
CA ASP A 49 10.18 -5.34 11.71
C ASP A 49 10.58 -6.63 10.97
N GLN A 50 9.84 -7.00 9.93
CA GLN A 50 10.07 -8.22 9.15
C GLN A 50 10.92 -7.97 7.89
N TYR A 51 12.06 -7.30 8.05
CA TYR A 51 12.96 -7.11 6.92
C TYR A 51 13.32 -8.42 6.23
N LYS A 52 13.16 -8.45 4.90
CA LYS A 52 13.62 -9.54 4.04
C LYS A 52 14.63 -8.99 3.03
N PRO A 53 15.74 -9.69 2.76
CA PRO A 53 16.70 -9.24 1.75
C PRO A 53 16.09 -9.34 0.33
N ASP A 54 16.56 -8.48 -0.57
CA ASP A 54 16.20 -8.54 -2.00
C ASP A 54 16.71 -9.83 -2.67
N PRO A 55 15.98 -10.38 -3.65
CA PRO A 55 14.64 -9.97 -4.07
C PRO A 55 13.54 -10.52 -3.16
N ILE A 56 12.47 -9.74 -2.96
CA ILE A 56 11.24 -10.24 -2.36
C ILE A 56 10.48 -11.06 -3.40
N VAL A 57 10.32 -12.35 -3.12
CA VAL A 57 9.54 -13.26 -3.96
C VAL A 57 8.32 -13.74 -3.20
N THR A 58 7.15 -13.29 -3.61
CA THR A 58 5.86 -13.73 -3.04
C THR A 58 5.28 -14.85 -3.91
N ARG A 59 4.99 -15.99 -3.33
CA ARG A 59 4.44 -17.15 -4.04
C ARG A 59 2.90 -17.10 -4.03
N ALA A 60 2.28 -17.54 -5.14
CA ALA A 60 0.82 -17.59 -5.23
C ALA A 60 0.17 -18.42 -4.10
N ALA A 61 0.84 -19.48 -3.65
CA ALA A 61 0.37 -20.29 -2.54
C ALA A 61 0.37 -19.53 -1.20
N GLU A 62 1.29 -18.60 -0.98
CA GLU A 62 1.34 -17.76 0.23
C GLU A 62 0.16 -16.79 0.26
N VAL A 63 -0.16 -16.17 -0.89
CA VAL A 63 -1.32 -15.29 -1.05
C VAL A 63 -2.62 -16.05 -0.78
N ALA A 64 -2.75 -17.27 -1.34
CA ALA A 64 -3.94 -18.09 -1.14
C ALA A 64 -4.11 -18.52 0.33
N ALA A 65 -3.01 -18.82 1.03
CA ALA A 65 -3.04 -19.18 2.45
C ALA A 65 -3.45 -17.98 3.34
N ALA A 66 -2.94 -16.78 3.06
CA ALA A 66 -3.30 -15.57 3.79
C ALA A 66 -4.80 -15.23 3.65
N ASN A 67 -5.36 -15.41 2.44
CA ASN A 67 -6.79 -15.23 2.22
C ASN A 67 -7.66 -16.19 3.04
N VAL A 68 -7.19 -17.41 3.27
CA VAL A 68 -7.90 -18.42 4.10
C VAL A 68 -7.86 -18.06 5.58
N THR A 69 -6.79 -17.47 6.08
CA THR A 69 -6.66 -17.08 7.50
C THR A 69 -7.42 -15.79 7.84
N GLY A 70 -7.96 -15.10 6.84
CA GLY A 70 -8.67 -13.83 7.03
C GLY A 70 -7.74 -12.65 7.30
N GLU A 71 -6.44 -12.82 7.19
CA GLU A 71 -5.49 -11.72 7.22
C GLU A 71 -5.71 -10.86 5.96
N GLY A 72 -6.18 -9.64 6.15
CA GLY A 72 -6.49 -8.70 5.06
C GLY A 72 -7.95 -8.68 4.60
N VAL A 73 -8.86 -9.43 5.23
CA VAL A 73 -10.29 -9.32 4.92
C VAL A 73 -10.84 -8.01 5.48
N ASN A 74 -11.28 -7.16 4.58
CA ASN A 74 -12.01 -5.95 4.89
C ASN A 74 -13.52 -6.27 5.01
N THR A 75 -14.24 -5.59 5.89
CA THR A 75 -15.69 -5.69 6.06
C THR A 75 -16.49 -5.25 4.82
N LEU A 76 -15.82 -4.69 3.81
CA LEU A 76 -16.38 -4.15 2.57
C LEU A 76 -16.46 -5.18 1.43
N GLY A 77 -16.05 -6.42 1.65
CA GLY A 77 -16.21 -7.50 0.68
C GLY A 77 -15.04 -7.64 -0.31
N TYR A 78 -13.86 -7.20 0.06
CA TYR A 78 -12.62 -7.56 -0.61
C TYR A 78 -11.55 -7.97 0.39
N SER A 79 -10.54 -8.69 -0.07
CA SER A 79 -9.31 -8.97 0.67
C SER A 79 -8.09 -8.43 -0.10
N SER A 80 -7.12 -7.92 0.61
CA SER A 80 -5.87 -7.42 0.03
C SER A 80 -4.66 -8.11 0.66
N TYR A 81 -3.68 -8.43 -0.17
CA TYR A 81 -2.42 -9.02 0.24
C TYR A 81 -1.26 -8.20 -0.33
N SER A 82 -0.37 -7.70 0.54
CA SER A 82 0.83 -6.98 0.10
C SER A 82 1.83 -7.94 -0.53
N LEU A 83 2.29 -7.63 -1.74
CA LEU A 83 3.27 -8.42 -2.48
C LEU A 83 4.73 -8.03 -2.18
N ALA A 84 4.93 -6.98 -1.39
CA ALA A 84 6.25 -6.49 -0.98
C ALA A 84 6.40 -6.42 0.54
N LEU A 85 5.74 -7.35 1.26
CA LEU A 85 5.87 -7.46 2.71
C LEU A 85 7.32 -7.80 3.08
N GLY A 86 7.92 -7.02 3.99
CA GLY A 86 9.32 -7.17 4.39
C GLY A 86 10.30 -6.34 3.56
N LYS A 87 9.83 -5.47 2.65
CA LYS A 87 10.65 -4.48 1.95
C LYS A 87 10.33 -3.05 2.44
N PRO A 88 11.01 -2.61 3.48
CA PRO A 88 10.69 -1.34 4.13
C PRO A 88 11.05 -0.11 3.28
N ASP A 89 12.05 -0.20 2.41
CA ASP A 89 12.52 0.86 1.53
C ASP A 89 11.80 0.92 0.17
N ARG A 90 10.63 0.27 0.05
CA ARG A 90 9.83 0.29 -1.17
C ARG A 90 9.20 1.66 -1.41
N HIS A 91 9.19 2.09 -2.66
CA HIS A 91 8.49 3.30 -3.12
C HIS A 91 7.09 3.02 -3.69
N MET A 92 6.86 1.79 -4.11
CA MET A 92 5.58 1.31 -4.62
C MET A 92 4.99 0.29 -3.66
N ASP A 93 3.67 0.31 -3.48
CA ASP A 93 2.95 -0.70 -2.72
C ASP A 93 2.15 -1.60 -3.66
N PRO A 94 2.70 -2.76 -4.03
CA PRO A 94 1.99 -3.73 -4.84
C PRO A 94 1.09 -4.62 -3.95
N PHE A 95 -0.15 -4.82 -4.41
CA PHE A 95 -1.14 -5.67 -3.77
C PHE A 95 -1.74 -6.66 -4.76
N ARG A 96 -2.08 -7.83 -4.27
CA ARG A 96 -3.12 -8.65 -4.86
C ARG A 96 -4.42 -8.37 -4.12
N ILE A 97 -5.48 -8.06 -4.87
CA ILE A 97 -6.80 -7.75 -4.31
C ILE A 97 -7.80 -8.72 -4.92
N GLU A 98 -8.62 -9.33 -4.07
CA GLU A 98 -9.69 -10.22 -4.44
C GLU A 98 -11.03 -9.66 -3.98
N PHE A 99 -11.92 -9.42 -4.92
CA PHE A 99 -13.26 -8.89 -4.68
C PHE A 99 -14.25 -10.04 -4.57
N ALA A 100 -15.05 -10.02 -3.50
CA ALA A 100 -16.21 -10.89 -3.40
C ALA A 100 -17.30 -10.49 -4.41
N ALA A 101 -18.15 -11.45 -4.79
CA ALA A 101 -19.22 -11.27 -5.77
C ALA A 101 -20.17 -10.09 -5.48
N ASN A 102 -20.37 -9.76 -4.22
CA ASN A 102 -21.28 -8.70 -3.76
C ASN A 102 -20.55 -7.63 -2.92
N GLY A 103 -19.26 -7.43 -3.17
CA GLY A 103 -18.48 -6.40 -2.49
C GLY A 103 -19.02 -5.00 -2.79
N VAL A 104 -18.90 -4.12 -1.81
CA VAL A 104 -19.29 -2.71 -1.93
C VAL A 104 -18.17 -1.93 -2.60
N ASP A 105 -18.54 -0.97 -3.45
CA ASP A 105 -17.59 -0.01 -4.03
C ASP A 105 -17.08 0.93 -2.93
N GLU A 106 -15.83 0.74 -2.51
CA GLU A 106 -15.17 1.67 -1.59
C GLU A 106 -14.52 2.78 -2.41
N VAL A 107 -15.08 3.96 -2.30
CA VAL A 107 -14.55 5.14 -2.99
C VAL A 107 -13.51 5.83 -2.14
N SER A 108 -12.30 5.94 -2.65
CA SER A 108 -11.17 6.62 -2.03
C SER A 108 -10.67 7.81 -2.86
N SER A 109 -9.83 8.62 -2.25
CA SER A 109 -9.07 9.69 -2.91
C SER A 109 -7.84 9.96 -2.06
N HIS A 110 -6.66 9.93 -2.65
CA HIS A 110 -5.39 10.22 -1.97
C HIS A 110 -4.34 10.75 -2.95
N GLU A 111 -3.26 11.27 -2.46
CA GLU A 111 -2.13 11.69 -3.29
C GLU A 111 -1.47 10.46 -3.95
N GLY A 112 -0.87 10.66 -5.12
CA GLY A 112 -0.13 9.65 -5.84
C GLY A 112 -0.84 9.09 -7.06
N GLU A 113 -0.43 7.91 -7.46
CA GLU A 113 -0.83 7.27 -8.70
C GLU A 113 -1.07 5.78 -8.47
N GLU A 114 -1.96 5.21 -9.27
CA GLU A 114 -2.25 3.78 -9.23
C GLU A 114 -2.19 3.14 -10.63
N LEU A 115 -1.61 1.94 -10.67
CA LEU A 115 -1.72 1.01 -11.79
C LEU A 115 -2.55 -0.18 -11.36
N ILE A 116 -3.63 -0.45 -12.06
CA ILE A 116 -4.50 -1.60 -11.87
C ILE A 116 -4.34 -2.55 -13.05
N ILE A 117 -4.24 -3.84 -12.77
CA ILE A 117 -4.18 -4.92 -13.77
C ILE A 117 -5.26 -5.93 -13.40
N CYS A 118 -6.30 -6.07 -14.22
CA CYS A 118 -7.32 -7.08 -14.00
C CYS A 118 -6.75 -8.47 -14.31
N ILE A 119 -6.88 -9.43 -13.37
CA ILE A 119 -6.33 -10.77 -13.50
C ILE A 119 -7.43 -11.77 -13.84
N ALA A 120 -8.57 -11.66 -13.16
CA ALA A 120 -9.70 -12.57 -13.35
C ALA A 120 -11.03 -11.87 -13.05
N GLY A 121 -12.10 -12.34 -13.70
CA GLY A 121 -13.42 -11.75 -13.58
C GLY A 121 -13.56 -10.43 -14.34
N GLU A 122 -14.52 -9.64 -13.94
CA GLU A 122 -14.78 -8.29 -14.47
C GLU A 122 -14.83 -7.31 -13.29
N VAL A 123 -14.12 -6.19 -13.43
CA VAL A 123 -14.02 -5.14 -12.41
C VAL A 123 -14.54 -3.83 -12.98
N GLU A 124 -15.48 -3.20 -12.30
CA GLU A 124 -15.88 -1.82 -12.59
C GLU A 124 -14.93 -0.88 -11.86
N LEU A 125 -14.25 -0.02 -12.61
CA LEU A 125 -13.52 1.13 -12.10
C LEU A 125 -14.45 2.35 -12.19
N THR A 126 -14.76 2.95 -11.06
CA THR A 126 -15.36 4.29 -10.99
C THR A 126 -14.22 5.31 -10.82
N TYR A 127 -14.13 6.32 -11.71
CA TYR A 127 -13.13 7.37 -11.65
C TYR A 127 -13.79 8.73 -11.87
N GLY A 128 -13.93 9.51 -10.82
CA GLY A 128 -14.77 10.71 -10.82
C GLY A 128 -16.23 10.36 -11.13
N ASN A 129 -16.71 10.81 -12.28
CA ASN A 129 -18.07 10.52 -12.76
C ASN A 129 -18.10 9.45 -13.86
N GLU A 130 -16.94 8.92 -14.24
CA GLU A 130 -16.83 7.94 -15.33
C GLU A 130 -16.74 6.53 -14.76
N LYS A 131 -17.23 5.56 -15.55
CA LYS A 131 -17.16 4.15 -15.24
C LYS A 131 -16.55 3.38 -16.40
N SER A 132 -15.60 2.51 -16.07
CA SER A 132 -14.95 1.62 -17.03
C SER A 132 -15.01 0.19 -16.52
N VAL A 133 -15.21 -0.76 -17.42
CA VAL A 133 -15.18 -2.19 -17.11
C VAL A 133 -13.85 -2.75 -17.58
N LEU A 134 -13.09 -3.32 -16.64
CA LEU A 134 -11.84 -4.02 -16.89
C LEU A 134 -12.09 -5.53 -16.87
N LYS A 135 -11.61 -6.21 -17.90
CA LYS A 135 -11.58 -7.67 -18.04
C LYS A 135 -10.17 -8.20 -17.83
N ALA A 136 -10.03 -9.50 -17.65
CA ALA A 136 -8.72 -10.13 -17.48
C ALA A 136 -7.74 -9.72 -18.62
N GLY A 137 -6.60 -9.15 -18.23
CA GLY A 137 -5.59 -8.58 -19.12
C GLY A 137 -5.69 -7.08 -19.33
N ASP A 138 -6.83 -6.45 -19.02
CA ASP A 138 -6.99 -5.00 -19.13
C ASP A 138 -6.27 -4.29 -17.97
N THR A 139 -5.85 -3.06 -18.24
CA THR A 139 -5.16 -2.21 -17.26
C THR A 139 -5.79 -0.83 -17.18
N ALA A 140 -5.66 -0.20 -16.02
CA ALA A 140 -5.95 1.21 -15.81
C ALA A 140 -4.80 1.87 -15.07
N TYR A 141 -4.47 3.11 -15.45
CA TYR A 141 -3.48 3.93 -14.78
C TYR A 141 -4.06 5.33 -14.58
N TYR A 142 -3.98 5.84 -13.35
CA TYR A 142 -4.61 7.12 -13.02
C TYR A 142 -3.95 7.81 -11.82
N ASN A 143 -4.19 9.14 -11.72
CA ASN A 143 -3.87 9.93 -10.53
C ASN A 143 -4.93 9.68 -9.45
N SER A 144 -4.48 9.26 -8.26
CA SER A 144 -5.37 8.87 -7.17
C SER A 144 -6.04 10.04 -6.43
N VAL A 145 -5.69 11.29 -6.79
CA VAL A 145 -6.35 12.49 -6.23
C VAL A 145 -7.82 12.63 -6.68
N VAL A 146 -8.19 12.07 -7.82
CA VAL A 146 -9.57 11.98 -8.25
C VAL A 146 -10.25 10.83 -7.50
N ARG A 147 -11.49 11.06 -7.03
CA ARG A 147 -12.26 9.99 -6.36
C ARG A 147 -12.39 8.79 -7.28
N HIS A 148 -12.02 7.62 -6.76
CA HIS A 148 -12.02 6.37 -7.51
C HIS A 148 -12.45 5.22 -6.62
N GLY A 149 -12.94 4.15 -7.24
CA GLY A 149 -13.35 2.93 -6.56
C GLY A 149 -13.35 1.74 -7.51
N LEU A 150 -13.27 0.55 -6.93
CA LEU A 150 -13.23 -0.71 -7.66
C LEU A 150 -14.20 -1.71 -7.04
N ARG A 151 -14.94 -2.43 -7.88
CA ARG A 151 -15.81 -3.52 -7.42
C ARG A 151 -15.93 -4.62 -8.46
N ALA A 152 -16.19 -5.83 -8.02
CA ALA A 152 -16.55 -6.92 -8.91
C ALA A 152 -17.92 -6.69 -9.56
N LEU A 153 -18.08 -7.14 -10.79
CA LEU A 153 -19.32 -7.04 -11.57
C LEU A 153 -20.07 -8.38 -11.65
N ASN A 154 -21.33 -8.27 -12.09
CA ASN A 154 -22.18 -9.42 -12.47
C ASN A 154 -22.39 -10.45 -11.36
N GLY A 155 -22.21 -10.08 -10.09
CA GLY A 155 -22.36 -11.02 -8.98
C GLY A 155 -21.32 -12.15 -9.02
N GLN A 156 -20.17 -11.94 -9.65
CA GLN A 156 -19.08 -12.90 -9.73
C GLN A 156 -17.82 -12.32 -9.05
N PRO A 157 -16.99 -13.15 -8.42
CA PRO A 157 -15.73 -12.69 -7.84
C PRO A 157 -14.78 -12.23 -8.93
N ALA A 158 -13.90 -11.29 -8.60
CA ALA A 158 -12.89 -10.77 -9.49
C ALA A 158 -11.56 -10.55 -8.73
N SER A 159 -10.46 -10.48 -9.45
CA SER A 159 -9.16 -10.20 -8.85
C SER A 159 -8.31 -9.29 -9.71
N ILE A 160 -7.48 -8.49 -9.02
CA ILE A 160 -6.55 -7.54 -9.64
C ILE A 160 -5.17 -7.63 -9.01
N TYR A 161 -4.16 -7.15 -9.71
CA TYR A 161 -2.99 -6.54 -9.10
C TYR A 161 -3.17 -5.03 -9.09
N GLY A 162 -2.97 -4.42 -7.93
CA GLY A 162 -2.92 -2.98 -7.76
C GLY A 162 -1.52 -2.56 -7.33
N VAL A 163 -0.98 -1.52 -7.94
CA VAL A 163 0.28 -0.90 -7.52
C VAL A 163 0.01 0.55 -7.20
N VAL A 164 0.25 0.92 -5.95
CA VAL A 164 0.04 2.28 -5.45
C VAL A 164 1.40 2.94 -5.25
N PHE A 165 1.58 4.12 -5.82
CA PHE A 165 2.68 5.01 -5.53
C PHE A 165 2.13 6.25 -4.81
N MET A 166 2.65 6.53 -3.61
CA MET A 166 2.36 7.77 -2.89
C MET A 166 3.63 8.60 -2.77
N PRO A 167 3.65 9.84 -3.27
CA PRO A 167 4.79 10.74 -3.07
C PRO A 167 4.97 11.06 -1.58
N PHE A 168 6.22 11.24 -1.16
CA PHE A 168 6.63 11.56 0.21
C PHE A 168 6.52 13.05 0.51
#